data_08306c6c8fe345fd761e2447f2895971
#
_entry.id   08306c6c8fe345fd761e2447f2895971
#
_cell.length_a   1.000
_cell.length_b   1.000
_cell.length_c   1.000
_cell.angle_alpha   90.00
_cell.angle_beta   90.00
_cell.angle_gamma   90.00
#
_symmetry.space_group_name_H-M   'P 1'
#
loop_
_entity.id
_entity.type
_entity.pdbx_description
1 polymer ?
#
loop_
_entity_poly.entity_id
_entity_poly.type
_entity_poly.pdbx_seq_one_letter_code
_entity_poly.pdbx_strand_id
1 'polypeptide(L)'
;MSLMNGVDSEKIIAGAIDSKQILPALIKIASRHDGNGVRFNPEKTIGIVFGEAQAPFESERVLAIEALMRSADIHIRHTDCINEEIWCKFRLNVCNNLPQAVIGAGLGCYRDSEHMRAIKEGLRRELEDIAAAKGIDMSKCPASSGRGSAVPPSVRYSTLQDLDAGRHTEIDMFSGALMAMGKELGIPTPYNEYTYHIIKALEEKNDGLFDYSGQNKENTCAR
;
A
#
# COMPACT_ATOMS: atom_id res chain seq x y z
N MET A 1 7.61 -14.68 -7.63
CA MET A 1 6.78 -13.94 -6.63
C MET A 1 6.98 -12.45 -6.84
N SER A 2 5.91 -11.66 -6.72
CA SER A 2 5.99 -10.19 -6.64
C SER A 2 5.80 -9.77 -5.17
N LEU A 3 6.68 -8.91 -4.66
CA LEU A 3 6.58 -8.34 -3.31
C LEU A 3 6.21 -6.85 -3.35
N MET A 4 5.77 -6.38 -4.51
CA MET A 4 5.36 -4.98 -4.70
C MET A 4 4.11 -4.66 -3.90
N ASN A 5 3.94 -3.39 -3.57
CA ASN A 5 2.67 -2.89 -3.05
C ASN A 5 1.63 -2.79 -4.19
N GLY A 6 0.37 -2.59 -3.84
CA GLY A 6 -0.72 -2.54 -4.82
C GLY A 6 -1.37 -3.90 -5.04
N VAL A 7 -2.20 -3.99 -6.08
CA VAL A 7 -3.04 -5.17 -6.39
C VAL A 7 -3.00 -5.55 -7.87
N ASP A 8 -2.14 -4.93 -8.65
CA ASP A 8 -2.06 -5.07 -10.11
C ASP A 8 -0.71 -5.57 -10.61
N SER A 9 0.29 -5.72 -9.73
CA SER A 9 1.64 -6.15 -10.12
C SER A 9 1.65 -7.51 -10.83
N GLU A 10 0.88 -8.47 -10.35
CA GLU A 10 0.76 -9.79 -10.96
C GLU A 10 0.13 -9.72 -12.36
N LYS A 11 -0.87 -8.84 -12.56
CA LYS A 11 -1.48 -8.59 -13.87
C LYS A 11 -0.48 -7.97 -14.85
N ILE A 12 0.34 -7.03 -14.38
CA ILE A 12 1.39 -6.39 -15.18
C ILE A 12 2.44 -7.41 -15.59
N ILE A 13 2.92 -8.24 -14.65
CA ILE A 13 3.91 -9.28 -14.90
C ILE A 13 3.36 -10.34 -15.86
N ALA A 14 2.09 -10.70 -15.75
CA ALA A 14 1.42 -11.66 -16.64
C ALA A 14 1.33 -11.18 -18.09
N GLY A 15 1.54 -9.89 -18.35
CA GLY A 15 1.71 -9.37 -19.70
C GLY A 15 3.03 -9.78 -20.37
N ALA A 16 4.02 -10.23 -19.59
CA ALA A 16 5.34 -10.61 -20.08
C ALA A 16 5.67 -12.11 -19.94
N ILE A 17 5.04 -12.80 -18.97
CA ILE A 17 5.26 -14.22 -18.71
C ILE A 17 3.93 -14.94 -18.50
N ASP A 18 3.94 -16.28 -18.59
CA ASP A 18 2.75 -17.09 -18.30
C ASP A 18 2.30 -16.86 -16.83
N SER A 19 1.03 -16.51 -16.66
CA SER A 19 0.42 -16.27 -15.35
C SER A 19 0.55 -17.48 -14.39
N LYS A 20 0.63 -18.69 -14.93
CA LYS A 20 0.88 -19.92 -14.14
C LYS A 20 2.26 -19.94 -13.47
N GLN A 21 3.20 -19.13 -13.94
CA GLN A 21 4.53 -19.00 -13.32
C GLN A 21 4.54 -17.99 -12.17
N ILE A 22 3.46 -17.23 -11.99
CA ILE A 22 3.37 -16.19 -10.97
C ILE A 22 2.77 -16.81 -9.71
N LEU A 23 3.43 -16.57 -8.57
CA LEU A 23 2.86 -16.77 -7.25
C LEU A 23 2.59 -15.39 -6.65
N PRO A 24 1.33 -15.05 -6.40
CA PRO A 24 0.97 -13.83 -5.68
C PRO A 24 1.62 -13.81 -4.30
N ALA A 25 2.10 -12.65 -3.91
CA ALA A 25 2.77 -12.50 -2.63
C ALA A 25 2.68 -11.05 -2.12
N LEU A 26 2.91 -10.89 -0.84
CA LEU A 26 3.05 -9.59 -0.20
C LEU A 26 4.08 -9.67 0.92
N ILE A 27 4.64 -8.53 1.32
CA ILE A 27 5.50 -8.43 2.49
C ILE A 27 4.85 -7.55 3.56
N LYS A 28 4.85 -8.00 4.80
CA LYS A 28 4.39 -7.25 5.98
C LYS A 28 5.57 -7.05 6.93
N ILE A 29 6.24 -5.93 6.79
CA ILE A 29 7.40 -5.54 7.59
C ILE A 29 7.29 -4.06 7.98
N ALA A 30 7.55 -3.77 9.25
CA ALA A 30 7.78 -2.41 9.72
C ALA A 30 9.28 -2.15 9.74
N SER A 31 9.79 -1.55 8.68
CA SER A 31 11.21 -1.24 8.54
C SER A 31 11.46 0.26 8.41
N ARG A 32 12.66 0.68 8.77
CA ARG A 32 13.13 2.04 8.61
C ARG A 32 14.53 2.03 8.01
N HIS A 33 14.75 2.86 7.01
CA HIS A 33 16.08 3.11 6.48
C HIS A 33 16.86 3.96 7.49
N ASP A 34 18.08 3.53 7.81
CA ASP A 34 18.95 4.19 8.78
C ASP A 34 20.36 4.31 8.18
N GLY A 35 20.61 5.43 7.51
CA GLY A 35 21.89 5.68 6.86
C GLY A 35 22.27 4.57 5.88
N ASN A 36 23.18 3.70 6.30
CA ASN A 36 23.73 2.65 5.45
C ASN A 36 22.99 1.29 5.56
N GLY A 37 21.85 1.23 6.23
CA GLY A 37 21.16 -0.03 6.44
C GLY A 37 19.65 0.10 6.64
N VAL A 38 18.99 -1.05 6.75
CA VAL A 38 17.58 -1.16 7.09
C VAL A 38 17.43 -1.76 8.48
N ARG A 39 16.69 -1.09 9.34
CA ARG A 39 16.36 -1.59 10.69
C ARG A 39 14.90 -2.07 10.70
N PHE A 40 14.70 -3.24 11.24
CA PHE A 40 13.37 -3.81 11.54
C PHE A 40 13.48 -4.71 12.77
N ASN A 41 12.35 -5.07 13.35
CA ASN A 41 12.30 -6.03 14.46
C ASN A 41 11.90 -7.41 13.91
N PRO A 42 12.79 -8.40 13.85
CA PRO A 42 12.49 -9.74 13.33
C PRO A 42 11.34 -10.41 14.08
N GLU A 43 11.31 -10.33 15.41
CA GLU A 43 10.30 -10.99 16.26
C GLU A 43 8.86 -10.45 16.01
N LYS A 44 8.74 -9.20 15.55
CA LYS A 44 7.47 -8.55 15.25
C LYS A 44 7.13 -8.53 13.76
N THR A 45 8.01 -9.06 12.93
CA THR A 45 7.86 -9.09 11.48
C THR A 45 7.03 -10.30 11.06
N ILE A 46 5.95 -10.08 10.33
CA ILE A 46 5.19 -11.16 9.71
C ILE A 46 5.99 -11.75 8.54
N GLY A 47 6.71 -10.90 7.82
CA GLY A 47 7.53 -11.29 6.69
C GLY A 47 6.73 -11.43 5.39
N ILE A 48 7.08 -12.43 4.61
CA ILE A 48 6.46 -12.71 3.31
C ILE A 48 5.23 -13.60 3.51
N VAL A 49 4.14 -13.22 2.88
CA VAL A 49 2.93 -14.06 2.76
C VAL A 49 2.71 -14.30 1.27
N PHE A 50 2.49 -15.54 0.88
CA PHE A 50 2.33 -15.91 -0.52
C PHE A 50 1.41 -17.14 -0.65
N GLY A 51 1.01 -17.48 -1.88
CA GLY A 51 0.21 -18.67 -2.11
C GLY A 51 -0.21 -18.81 -3.57
N GLU A 52 -0.90 -19.89 -3.87
CA GLU A 52 -1.59 -20.05 -5.15
C GLU A 52 -2.82 -19.16 -5.18
N ALA A 53 -3.06 -18.53 -6.33
CA ALA A 53 -4.29 -17.75 -6.54
C ALA A 53 -5.55 -18.64 -6.60
N GLN A 54 -5.37 -19.93 -6.88
CA GLN A 54 -6.42 -20.94 -7.00
C GLN A 54 -5.91 -22.28 -6.47
N ALA A 55 -6.83 -23.17 -6.07
CA ALA A 55 -6.48 -24.53 -5.63
C ALA A 55 -5.74 -25.34 -6.73
N PRO A 56 -4.83 -26.25 -6.35
CA PRO A 56 -4.48 -26.65 -4.98
C PRO A 56 -3.56 -25.62 -4.29
N PHE A 57 -3.90 -25.20 -3.08
CA PHE A 57 -3.17 -24.14 -2.37
C PHE A 57 -1.83 -24.61 -1.78
N GLU A 58 -1.69 -25.89 -1.49
CA GLU A 58 -0.44 -26.53 -1.03
C GLU A 58 0.23 -27.27 -2.18
N SER A 59 0.52 -26.56 -3.28
CA SER A 59 1.23 -27.14 -4.41
C SER A 59 2.70 -27.45 -4.06
N GLU A 60 3.32 -28.38 -4.80
CA GLU A 60 4.74 -28.72 -4.59
C GLU A 60 5.66 -27.49 -4.64
N ARG A 61 5.37 -26.54 -5.53
CA ARG A 61 6.20 -25.30 -5.63
C ARG A 61 6.00 -24.38 -4.42
N VAL A 62 4.80 -24.32 -3.84
CA VAL A 62 4.54 -23.55 -2.61
C VAL A 62 5.34 -24.13 -1.46
N LEU A 63 5.28 -25.44 -1.26
CA LEU A 63 6.01 -26.12 -0.18
C LEU A 63 7.53 -26.01 -0.37
N ALA A 64 8.03 -26.16 -1.61
CA ALA A 64 9.46 -26.04 -1.92
C ALA A 64 9.98 -24.62 -1.65
N ILE A 65 9.25 -23.58 -2.04
CA ILE A 65 9.63 -22.19 -1.82
C ILE A 65 9.62 -21.86 -0.32
N GLU A 66 8.59 -22.30 0.41
CA GLU A 66 8.54 -22.08 1.85
C GLU A 66 9.73 -22.73 2.57
N ALA A 67 10.04 -23.99 2.24
CA ALA A 67 11.18 -24.70 2.80
C ALA A 67 12.51 -23.99 2.49
N LEU A 68 12.71 -23.56 1.23
CA LEU A 68 13.91 -22.83 0.81
C LEU A 68 14.08 -21.53 1.60
N MET A 69 13.02 -20.70 1.66
CA MET A 69 13.10 -19.39 2.33
C MET A 69 13.30 -19.54 3.85
N ARG A 70 12.66 -20.52 4.48
CA ARG A 70 12.86 -20.83 5.89
C ARG A 70 14.28 -21.29 6.20
N SER A 71 14.91 -22.05 5.27
CA SER A 71 16.32 -22.47 5.45
C SER A 71 17.30 -21.29 5.42
N ALA A 72 16.90 -20.15 4.86
CA ALA A 72 17.64 -18.89 4.86
C ALA A 72 17.22 -17.93 5.99
N ASP A 73 16.51 -18.42 7.00
CA ASP A 73 15.98 -17.65 8.14
C ASP A 73 15.07 -16.46 7.71
N ILE A 74 14.37 -16.62 6.59
CA ILE A 74 13.41 -15.64 6.12
C ILE A 74 12.03 -15.99 6.67
N HIS A 75 11.40 -15.01 7.34
CA HIS A 75 10.03 -15.15 7.81
C HIS A 75 9.08 -15.21 6.61
N ILE A 76 8.53 -16.38 6.38
CA ILE A 76 7.61 -16.64 5.26
C ILE A 76 6.51 -17.62 5.69
N ARG A 77 5.31 -17.43 5.16
CA ARG A 77 4.23 -18.40 5.24
C ARG A 77 3.40 -18.42 3.97
N HIS A 78 2.86 -19.56 3.64
CA HIS A 78 1.82 -19.66 2.61
C HIS A 78 0.42 -19.46 3.20
N THR A 79 -0.56 -19.23 2.33
CA THR A 79 -1.98 -19.04 2.67
C THR A 79 -2.87 -19.49 1.51
N ASP A 80 -4.08 -19.90 1.83
CA ASP A 80 -5.15 -20.27 0.89
C ASP A 80 -6.03 -19.06 0.47
N CYS A 81 -5.78 -17.89 1.03
CA CYS A 81 -6.52 -16.65 0.77
C CYS A 81 -5.58 -15.48 0.40
N ILE A 82 -4.59 -15.74 -0.46
CA ILE A 82 -3.56 -14.76 -0.79
C ILE A 82 -4.14 -13.49 -1.42
N ASN A 83 -5.17 -13.60 -2.26
CA ASN A 83 -5.79 -12.45 -2.89
C ASN A 83 -6.41 -11.53 -1.84
N GLU A 84 -7.13 -12.08 -0.90
CA GLU A 84 -7.74 -11.34 0.21
C GLU A 84 -6.67 -10.70 1.12
N GLU A 85 -5.58 -11.41 1.38
CA GLU A 85 -4.46 -10.85 2.17
C GLU A 85 -3.76 -9.67 1.47
N ILE A 86 -3.61 -9.72 0.14
CA ILE A 86 -3.09 -8.61 -0.67
C ILE A 86 -4.04 -7.42 -0.59
N TRP A 87 -5.34 -7.64 -0.79
CA TRP A 87 -6.35 -6.58 -0.71
C TRP A 87 -6.47 -5.99 0.70
N CYS A 88 -6.26 -6.81 1.74
CA CYS A 88 -6.20 -6.35 3.11
C CYS A 88 -5.04 -5.37 3.37
N LYS A 89 -3.85 -5.71 2.83
CA LYS A 89 -2.69 -4.80 2.88
C LYS A 89 -2.94 -3.55 2.04
N PHE A 90 -3.55 -3.71 0.87
CA PHE A 90 -3.90 -2.61 -0.01
C PHE A 90 -4.87 -1.64 0.67
N ARG A 91 -5.89 -2.14 1.38
CA ARG A 91 -6.79 -1.33 2.20
C ARG A 91 -6.03 -0.51 3.26
N LEU A 92 -5.02 -1.09 3.91
CA LEU A 92 -4.18 -0.34 4.83
C LEU A 92 -3.46 0.81 4.12
N ASN A 93 -2.87 0.54 2.95
CA ASN A 93 -2.15 1.54 2.17
C ASN A 93 -3.09 2.68 1.72
N VAL A 94 -4.23 2.36 1.15
CA VAL A 94 -5.19 3.37 0.66
C VAL A 94 -5.84 4.13 1.82
N CYS A 95 -6.40 3.43 2.80
CA CYS A 95 -7.26 4.07 3.79
C CYS A 95 -6.50 4.70 4.97
N ASN A 96 -5.25 4.29 5.20
CA ASN A 96 -4.47 4.82 6.32
C ASN A 96 -3.27 5.65 5.85
N ASN A 97 -2.53 5.19 4.83
CA ASN A 97 -1.32 5.92 4.42
C ASN A 97 -1.68 7.21 3.69
N LEU A 98 -2.65 7.15 2.75
CA LEU A 98 -2.94 8.30 1.89
C LEU A 98 -3.53 9.50 2.64
N PRO A 99 -4.58 9.36 3.51
CA PRO A 99 -5.08 10.53 4.24
C PRO A 99 -4.05 11.10 5.19
N GLN A 100 -3.20 10.25 5.79
CA GLN A 100 -2.09 10.71 6.62
C GLN A 100 -1.10 11.54 5.82
N ALA A 101 -0.79 11.12 4.60
CA ALA A 101 0.12 11.82 3.70
C ALA A 101 -0.42 13.20 3.30
N VAL A 102 -1.71 13.28 2.98
CA VAL A 102 -2.37 14.56 2.63
C VAL A 102 -2.29 15.57 3.75
N ILE A 103 -2.48 15.14 5.00
CA ILE A 103 -2.51 16.04 6.17
C ILE A 103 -1.10 16.28 6.76
N GLY A 104 -0.13 15.43 6.44
CA GLY A 104 1.22 15.52 7.00
C GLY A 104 1.31 15.16 8.49
N ALA A 105 0.32 14.42 9.02
CA ALA A 105 0.20 14.13 10.45
C ALA A 105 0.55 12.68 10.79
N GLY A 106 0.92 12.42 12.05
CA GLY A 106 1.13 11.06 12.56
C GLY A 106 -0.17 10.26 12.71
N LEU A 107 -0.03 8.95 12.96
CA LEU A 107 -1.15 7.99 13.06
C LEU A 107 -2.24 8.40 14.06
N GLY A 108 -1.89 9.17 15.10
CA GLY A 108 -2.84 9.66 16.10
C GLY A 108 -3.99 10.49 15.51
N CYS A 109 -3.83 11.06 14.32
CA CYS A 109 -4.87 11.85 13.66
C CYS A 109 -6.20 11.10 13.49
N TYR A 110 -6.17 9.78 13.30
CA TYR A 110 -7.39 8.96 13.18
C TYR A 110 -8.14 8.76 14.50
N ARG A 111 -7.42 8.83 15.62
CA ARG A 111 -8.04 8.81 16.94
C ARG A 111 -8.67 10.16 17.30
N ASP A 112 -7.96 11.22 16.98
CA ASP A 112 -8.23 12.55 17.52
C ASP A 112 -9.14 13.40 16.61
N SER A 113 -9.33 13.02 15.32
CA SER A 113 -10.14 13.75 14.35
C SER A 113 -11.27 12.89 13.77
N GLU A 114 -12.50 13.34 13.89
CA GLU A 114 -13.65 12.73 13.21
C GLU A 114 -13.58 12.91 11.68
N HIS A 115 -13.03 14.02 11.22
CA HIS A 115 -12.87 14.29 9.78
C HIS A 115 -11.86 13.33 9.15
N MET A 116 -10.76 13.02 9.85
CA MET A 116 -9.81 11.98 9.39
C MET A 116 -10.47 10.60 9.31
N ARG A 117 -11.35 10.28 10.26
CA ARG A 117 -12.13 9.03 10.19
C ARG A 117 -13.11 9.02 9.02
N ALA A 118 -13.76 10.16 8.73
CA ALA A 118 -14.69 10.29 7.61
C ALA A 118 -13.98 10.12 6.25
N ILE A 119 -12.80 10.73 6.06
CA ILE A 119 -11.99 10.57 4.85
C ILE A 119 -11.58 9.10 4.69
N LYS A 120 -11.03 8.49 5.75
CA LYS A 120 -10.66 7.08 5.76
C LYS A 120 -11.84 6.18 5.37
N GLU A 121 -13.01 6.46 5.91
CA GLU A 121 -14.22 5.69 5.64
C GLU A 121 -14.73 5.86 4.21
N GLY A 122 -14.60 7.04 3.61
CA GLY A 122 -14.90 7.28 2.20
C GLY A 122 -14.03 6.43 1.28
N LEU A 123 -12.71 6.50 1.48
CA LEU A 123 -11.75 5.68 0.74
C LEU A 123 -12.00 4.17 0.93
N ARG A 124 -12.36 3.76 2.17
CA ARG A 124 -12.65 2.36 2.48
C ARG A 124 -13.85 1.83 1.70
N ARG A 125 -14.94 2.59 1.64
CA ARG A 125 -16.15 2.19 0.90
C ARG A 125 -15.87 1.99 -0.58
N GLU A 126 -15.21 2.94 -1.23
CA GLU A 126 -14.86 2.82 -2.65
C GLU A 126 -13.99 1.58 -2.92
N LEU A 127 -13.00 1.32 -2.06
CA LEU A 127 -12.13 0.15 -2.17
C LEU A 127 -12.93 -1.15 -1.97
N GLU A 128 -13.79 -1.22 -0.96
CA GLU A 128 -14.57 -2.43 -0.64
C GLU A 128 -15.64 -2.70 -1.72
N ASP A 129 -16.24 -1.67 -2.31
CA ASP A 129 -17.17 -1.81 -3.44
C ASP A 129 -16.46 -2.40 -4.67
N ILE A 130 -15.25 -1.93 -4.98
CA ILE A 130 -14.42 -2.49 -6.06
C ILE A 130 -13.99 -3.93 -5.74
N ALA A 131 -13.54 -4.20 -4.50
CA ALA A 131 -13.15 -5.53 -4.05
C ALA A 131 -14.31 -6.52 -4.21
N ALA A 132 -15.50 -6.16 -3.77
CA ALA A 132 -16.70 -6.97 -3.89
C ALA A 132 -17.06 -7.26 -5.36
N ALA A 133 -17.01 -6.25 -6.24
CA ALA A 133 -17.24 -6.41 -7.67
C ALA A 133 -16.21 -7.32 -8.36
N LYS A 134 -14.99 -7.40 -7.81
CA LYS A 134 -13.93 -8.33 -8.25
C LYS A 134 -13.99 -9.70 -7.59
N GLY A 135 -14.98 -9.98 -6.74
CA GLY A 135 -15.13 -11.26 -6.04
C GLY A 135 -14.16 -11.47 -4.88
N ILE A 136 -13.55 -10.41 -4.37
CA ILE A 136 -12.64 -10.46 -3.21
C ILE A 136 -13.46 -10.39 -1.92
N ASP A 137 -13.35 -11.42 -1.09
CA ASP A 137 -14.03 -11.51 0.20
C ASP A 137 -13.22 -10.82 1.30
N MET A 138 -13.48 -9.54 1.51
CA MET A 138 -12.78 -8.75 2.53
C MET A 138 -13.06 -9.22 3.98
N SER A 139 -14.04 -10.11 4.22
CA SER A 139 -14.28 -10.70 5.55
C SER A 139 -13.20 -11.72 5.94
N LYS A 140 -12.55 -12.33 4.97
CA LYS A 140 -11.40 -13.23 5.18
C LYS A 140 -10.11 -12.50 5.56
N CYS A 141 -10.12 -11.17 5.49
CA CYS A 141 -8.99 -10.40 5.98
C CYS A 141 -8.76 -10.70 7.45
N PRO A 142 -7.55 -11.15 7.84
CA PRO A 142 -7.27 -11.31 9.25
C PRO A 142 -7.55 -9.98 9.93
N ALA A 143 -8.39 -10.01 10.96
CA ALA A 143 -8.59 -8.84 11.79
C ALA A 143 -7.21 -8.32 12.13
N SER A 144 -6.95 -7.04 11.85
CA SER A 144 -5.70 -6.43 12.27
C SER A 144 -5.53 -6.83 13.73
N SER A 145 -4.61 -7.74 13.99
CA SER A 145 -4.42 -8.25 15.33
C SER A 145 -4.06 -7.04 16.17
N GLY A 146 -5.06 -6.50 16.84
CA GLY A 146 -4.93 -5.47 17.86
C GLY A 146 -4.18 -6.05 19.07
N ARG A 147 -3.03 -6.66 18.81
CA ARG A 147 -2.07 -6.95 19.86
C ARG A 147 -1.51 -5.62 20.28
N GLY A 148 -2.06 -5.14 21.37
CA GLY A 148 -1.80 -3.98 22.17
C GLY A 148 -0.37 -3.52 22.39
N SER A 149 0.44 -3.42 21.34
CA SER A 149 1.52 -2.47 21.38
C SER A 149 0.94 -1.15 20.87
N ALA A 150 0.75 -0.21 21.77
CA ALA A 150 0.34 1.13 21.41
C ALA A 150 1.31 1.66 20.37
N VAL A 151 0.90 1.62 19.09
CA VAL A 151 1.68 2.24 18.01
C VAL A 151 1.74 3.73 18.34
N PRO A 152 2.93 4.32 18.44
CA PRO A 152 3.04 5.73 18.82
C PRO A 152 2.20 6.61 17.89
N PRO A 153 1.50 7.62 18.42
CA PRO A 153 0.69 8.54 17.60
C PRO A 153 1.49 9.27 16.51
N SER A 154 2.79 9.40 16.71
CA SER A 154 3.72 10.06 15.79
C SER A 154 4.15 9.19 14.60
N VAL A 155 3.76 7.91 14.53
CA VAL A 155 4.14 7.02 13.42
C VAL A 155 3.64 7.57 12.09
N ARG A 156 4.53 7.60 11.12
CA ARG A 156 4.32 8.07 9.75
C ARG A 156 4.47 6.88 8.81
N TYR A 157 3.50 6.66 7.97
CA TYR A 157 3.54 5.58 6.97
C TYR A 157 4.38 5.98 5.74
N SER A 158 4.67 4.99 4.88
CA SER A 158 5.60 5.13 3.75
C SER A 158 5.28 6.31 2.84
N THR A 159 4.03 6.49 2.42
CA THR A 159 3.63 7.58 1.52
C THR A 159 3.97 8.95 2.11
N LEU A 160 3.72 9.16 3.40
CA LEU A 160 4.09 10.41 4.06
C LEU A 160 5.61 10.55 4.19
N GLN A 161 6.32 9.45 4.48
CA GLN A 161 7.79 9.46 4.55
C GLN A 161 8.41 9.80 3.18
N ASP A 162 7.81 9.37 2.08
CA ASP A 162 8.27 9.70 0.74
C ASP A 162 8.07 11.19 0.43
N LEU A 163 6.89 11.74 0.71
CA LEU A 163 6.64 13.19 0.55
C LEU A 163 7.56 14.04 1.41
N ASP A 164 7.77 13.67 2.68
CA ASP A 164 8.69 14.37 3.57
C ASP A 164 10.14 14.38 3.07
N ALA A 165 10.53 13.32 2.37
CA ALA A 165 11.85 13.18 1.79
C ALA A 165 11.96 13.71 0.36
N GLY A 166 10.92 14.37 -0.16
CA GLY A 166 10.88 14.89 -1.54
C GLY A 166 10.91 13.80 -2.60
N ARG A 167 10.45 12.60 -2.28
CA ARG A 167 10.36 11.49 -3.24
C ARG A 167 8.95 11.39 -3.81
N HIS A 168 8.85 10.86 -5.03
CA HIS A 168 7.58 10.42 -5.59
C HIS A 168 7.04 9.23 -4.81
N THR A 169 5.72 9.18 -4.68
CA THR A 169 5.01 8.15 -3.93
C THR A 169 4.50 7.03 -4.84
N GLU A 170 3.91 6.00 -4.24
CA GLU A 170 3.23 4.92 -4.96
C GLU A 170 1.74 5.26 -5.28
N ILE A 171 1.38 6.52 -5.37
CA ILE A 171 -0.03 6.96 -5.52
C ILE A 171 -0.69 6.39 -6.78
N ASP A 172 0.07 6.23 -7.86
CA ASP A 172 -0.42 5.63 -9.11
C ASP A 172 -0.83 4.16 -8.91
N MET A 173 -0.08 3.42 -8.07
CA MET A 173 -0.38 2.03 -7.71
C MET A 173 -1.49 1.91 -6.66
N PHE A 174 -1.85 2.99 -5.98
CA PHE A 174 -2.90 3.02 -4.94
C PHE A 174 -4.19 3.61 -5.50
N SER A 175 -4.40 4.91 -5.34
CA SER A 175 -5.63 5.55 -5.85
C SER A 175 -5.72 5.48 -7.38
N GLY A 176 -4.61 5.61 -8.12
CA GLY A 176 -4.61 5.46 -9.57
C GLY A 176 -5.16 4.11 -10.04
N ALA A 177 -4.72 3.02 -9.40
CA ALA A 177 -5.23 1.67 -9.70
C ALA A 177 -6.73 1.54 -9.34
N LEU A 178 -7.20 2.09 -8.20
CA LEU A 178 -8.62 2.08 -7.83
C LEU A 178 -9.48 2.89 -8.81
N MET A 179 -9.02 4.06 -9.24
CA MET A 179 -9.69 4.88 -10.25
C MET A 179 -9.84 4.11 -11.58
N ALA A 180 -8.78 3.45 -12.02
CA ALA A 180 -8.82 2.64 -13.24
C ALA A 180 -9.81 1.47 -13.12
N MET A 181 -9.77 0.73 -12.01
CA MET A 181 -10.71 -0.36 -11.75
C MET A 181 -12.15 0.14 -11.58
N GLY A 182 -12.35 1.26 -10.88
CA GLY A 182 -13.66 1.89 -10.74
C GLY A 182 -14.27 2.27 -12.08
N LYS A 183 -13.46 2.87 -12.97
CA LYS A 183 -13.88 3.19 -14.35
C LYS A 183 -14.27 1.93 -15.15
N GLU A 184 -13.46 0.86 -15.05
CA GLU A 184 -13.73 -0.42 -15.72
C GLU A 184 -15.05 -1.06 -15.24
N LEU A 185 -15.33 -0.97 -13.94
CA LEU A 185 -16.49 -1.57 -13.29
C LEU A 185 -17.73 -0.66 -13.21
N GLY A 186 -17.62 0.61 -13.61
CA GLY A 186 -18.68 1.59 -13.46
C GLY A 186 -18.94 2.02 -12.02
N ILE A 187 -17.95 1.90 -11.14
CA ILE A 187 -18.01 2.27 -9.71
C ILE A 187 -17.32 3.63 -9.52
N PRO A 188 -18.02 4.66 -9.04
CA PRO A 188 -17.41 5.97 -8.78
C PRO A 188 -16.37 5.91 -7.66
N THR A 189 -15.28 6.66 -7.84
CA THR A 189 -14.17 6.71 -6.86
C THR A 189 -13.77 8.15 -6.49
N PRO A 190 -14.71 9.03 -6.11
CA PRO A 190 -14.42 10.45 -5.89
C PRO A 190 -13.43 10.73 -4.77
N TYR A 191 -13.40 9.94 -3.69
CA TYR A 191 -12.41 10.07 -2.62
C TYR A 191 -11.01 9.71 -3.10
N ASN A 192 -10.86 8.64 -3.90
CA ASN A 192 -9.57 8.25 -4.47
C ASN A 192 -9.12 9.26 -5.53
N GLU A 193 -10.00 9.76 -6.39
CA GLU A 193 -9.68 10.77 -7.39
C GLU A 193 -9.17 12.07 -6.73
N TYR A 194 -9.87 12.57 -5.72
CA TYR A 194 -9.47 13.75 -4.98
C TYR A 194 -8.10 13.54 -4.27
N THR A 195 -7.94 12.39 -3.62
CA THR A 195 -6.70 12.05 -2.90
C THR A 195 -5.53 11.91 -3.87
N TYR A 196 -5.75 11.28 -5.02
CA TYR A 196 -4.76 11.13 -6.08
C TYR A 196 -4.23 12.49 -6.52
N HIS A 197 -5.12 13.41 -6.90
CA HIS A 197 -4.72 14.72 -7.39
C HIS A 197 -4.02 15.57 -6.33
N ILE A 198 -4.42 15.50 -5.06
CA ILE A 198 -3.71 16.22 -3.99
C ILE A 198 -2.29 15.68 -3.82
N ILE A 199 -2.10 14.35 -3.80
CA ILE A 199 -0.77 13.77 -3.63
C ILE A 199 0.11 14.08 -4.84
N LYS A 200 -0.43 13.99 -6.07
CA LYS A 200 0.30 14.41 -7.28
C LYS A 200 0.72 15.88 -7.20
N ALA A 201 -0.16 16.77 -6.75
CA ALA A 201 0.18 18.18 -6.56
C ALA A 201 1.26 18.38 -5.48
N LEU A 202 1.27 17.57 -4.42
CA LEU A 202 2.34 17.60 -3.41
C LEU A 202 3.68 17.14 -3.99
N GLU A 203 3.68 16.12 -4.85
CA GLU A 203 4.87 15.67 -5.60
C GLU A 203 5.38 16.80 -6.52
N GLU A 204 4.51 17.40 -7.32
CA GLU A 204 4.83 18.53 -8.20
C GLU A 204 5.41 19.72 -7.42
N LYS A 205 4.86 20.02 -6.23
CA LYS A 205 5.41 21.03 -5.33
C LYS A 205 6.81 20.66 -4.85
N ASN A 206 7.03 19.40 -4.45
CA ASN A 206 8.35 18.92 -4.04
C ASN A 206 9.37 18.99 -5.19
N ASP A 207 8.94 18.74 -6.42
CA ASP A 207 9.76 18.91 -7.63
C ASP A 207 10.04 20.37 -7.99
N GLY A 208 9.39 21.32 -7.30
CA GLY A 208 9.57 22.75 -7.51
C GLY A 208 8.85 23.31 -8.72
N LEU A 209 7.84 22.59 -9.25
CA LEU A 209 7.02 23.10 -10.36
C LEU A 209 6.23 24.33 -9.97
N PHE A 210 5.81 24.41 -8.73
CA PHE A 210 5.22 25.60 -8.14
C PHE A 210 5.51 25.64 -6.63
N ASP A 211 5.86 26.81 -6.12
CA ASP A 211 5.87 27.15 -4.69
C ASP A 211 5.82 28.68 -4.58
N TYR A 212 4.69 29.18 -4.13
CA TYR A 212 4.46 30.63 -3.97
C TYR A 212 4.45 31.03 -2.49
N SER A 213 5.16 30.31 -1.62
CA SER A 213 5.20 30.52 -0.17
C SER A 213 5.94 31.77 0.28
N GLY A 214 6.16 32.75 -0.62
CA GLY A 214 6.66 34.10 -0.29
C GLY A 214 8.17 34.19 -0.07
N GLN A 215 8.93 33.15 -0.27
CA GLN A 215 10.39 33.22 -0.35
C GLN A 215 10.85 33.23 -1.81
N ASN A 216 10.94 34.42 -2.36
CA ASN A 216 11.65 34.84 -3.58
C ASN A 216 12.20 33.75 -4.49
N LYS A 217 11.44 33.42 -5.56
CA LYS A 217 12.04 33.12 -6.86
C LYS A 217 11.90 34.33 -7.80
N GLU A 218 12.53 35.45 -7.45
CA GLU A 218 12.67 36.62 -8.36
C GLU A 218 13.74 36.42 -9.45
N ASN A 219 14.29 35.22 -9.65
CA ASN A 219 15.45 35.03 -10.53
C ASN A 219 15.37 33.86 -11.52
N THR A 220 14.20 33.53 -12.11
CA THR A 220 14.19 32.54 -13.19
C THR A 220 13.36 32.89 -14.43
N CYS A 221 13.12 34.19 -14.67
CA CYS A 221 12.57 34.71 -15.92
C CYS A 221 13.56 35.63 -16.65
N ALA A 222 14.81 35.18 -16.80
CA ALA A 222 15.77 35.82 -17.68
C ALA A 222 16.76 34.76 -18.23
N ARG A 223 16.30 34.01 -19.21
CA ARG A 223 17.12 33.49 -20.32
C ARG A 223 16.20 32.95 -21.43
#